data_521f28c9e0eabdb097c62e4a7abd9a1f
#
_entry.id   521f28c9e0eabdb097c62e4a7abd9a1f
#
_cell.length_a   1.000
_cell.length_b   1.000
_cell.length_c   1.000
_cell.angle_alpha   90.00
_cell.angle_beta   90.00
_cell.angle_gamma   90.00
#
_symmetry.space_group_name_H-M   'P 1'
#
loop_
_entity.id
_entity.type
_entity.pdbx_description
1 polymer ?
#
loop_
_entity_poly.entity_id
_entity_poly.type
_entity_poly.pdbx_seq_one_letter_code
_entity_poly.pdbx_strand_id
1 'polypeptide(L)'
;MKLKSSFVTQKIDDTQFLVPLGNEAFRGIVRSNSTAAFIVDQLKEETTKEAIVDAMCAEYDAPRETIEADVEKALNTLRSVGALEE
;
A
#
# COMPACT_ATOMS: atom_id res chain seq x y z
N MET A 1 0.36 -2.29 11.78
CA MET A 1 0.55 -2.99 10.51
C MET A 1 1.59 -2.30 9.67
N LYS A 2 2.29 -3.06 8.88
CA LYS A 2 3.30 -2.53 7.97
C LYS A 2 3.52 -3.51 6.82
N LEU A 3 4.22 -3.06 5.81
CA LEU A 3 4.59 -3.90 4.68
C LEU A 3 5.61 -4.95 5.13
N LYS A 4 5.43 -6.20 4.69
CA LYS A 4 6.39 -7.24 5.03
C LYS A 4 7.74 -6.94 4.42
N SER A 5 8.82 -7.31 5.13
CA SER A 5 10.19 -7.08 4.67
C SER A 5 10.54 -7.89 3.42
N SER A 6 9.75 -8.93 3.13
CA SER A 6 9.95 -9.73 1.91
C SER A 6 9.40 -9.05 0.66
N PHE A 7 8.82 -7.87 0.78
CA PHE A 7 8.33 -7.10 -0.34
C PHE A 7 9.06 -5.77 -0.39
N VAL A 8 9.38 -5.32 -1.61
CA VAL A 8 9.99 -4.01 -1.83
C VAL A 8 9.18 -3.26 -2.88
N THR A 9 9.34 -1.95 -2.88
CA THR A 9 8.74 -1.11 -3.93
C THR A 9 9.79 -0.80 -4.97
N GLN A 10 9.36 -0.79 -6.23
CA GLN A 10 10.22 -0.42 -7.34
C GLN A 10 9.45 0.54 -8.24
N LYS A 11 10.09 1.64 -8.59
CA LYS A 11 9.47 2.64 -9.44
C LYS A 11 10.08 2.56 -10.83
N ILE A 12 9.23 2.39 -11.84
CA ILE A 12 9.64 2.37 -13.23
C ILE A 12 8.81 3.44 -13.92
N ASP A 13 9.49 4.46 -14.45
CA ASP A 13 8.85 5.67 -14.96
C ASP A 13 8.03 6.31 -13.84
N ASP A 14 6.74 6.53 -14.03
CA ASP A 14 5.88 7.11 -13.00
C ASP A 14 5.03 6.07 -12.29
N THR A 15 5.31 4.78 -12.52
CA THR A 15 4.53 3.69 -11.94
C THR A 15 5.32 2.98 -10.86
N GLN A 16 4.72 2.83 -9.70
CA GLN A 16 5.30 2.08 -8.60
C GLN A 16 4.79 0.64 -8.62
N PHE A 17 5.70 -0.29 -8.43
CA PHE A 17 5.38 -1.72 -8.35
C PHE A 17 5.78 -2.26 -6.99
N LEU A 18 4.96 -3.14 -6.46
CA LEU A 18 5.27 -3.90 -5.27
C LEU A 18 5.80 -5.26 -5.72
N VAL A 19 7.04 -5.58 -5.33
CA VAL A 19 7.75 -6.74 -5.84
C VAL A 19 8.12 -7.64 -4.68
N PRO A 20 7.76 -8.94 -4.71
CA PRO A 20 8.20 -9.88 -3.69
C PRO A 20 9.67 -10.23 -3.87
N LEU A 21 10.38 -10.41 -2.76
CA LEU A 21 11.75 -10.88 -2.75
C LEU A 21 11.78 -12.38 -2.44
N GLY A 22 12.71 -13.07 -3.05
CA GLY A 22 12.94 -14.48 -2.74
C GLY A 22 11.92 -15.41 -3.38
N ASN A 23 11.85 -16.61 -2.83
CA ASN A 23 11.03 -17.69 -3.37
C ASN A 23 9.67 -17.82 -2.68
N GLU A 24 9.22 -16.75 -2.05
CA GLU A 24 7.89 -16.73 -1.49
C GLU A 24 6.87 -17.07 -2.58
N ALA A 25 5.74 -17.61 -2.19
CA ALA A 25 4.70 -17.94 -3.14
C ALA A 25 4.43 -16.71 -4.01
N PHE A 26 4.85 -16.79 -5.26
CA PHE A 26 4.72 -15.67 -6.18
C PHE A 26 3.25 -15.42 -6.47
N ARG A 27 2.78 -14.25 -6.08
CA ARG A 27 1.40 -13.83 -6.28
C ARG A 27 1.28 -12.77 -7.37
N GLY A 28 2.39 -12.45 -8.00
CA GLY A 28 2.45 -11.44 -9.02
C GLY A 28 2.98 -10.12 -8.50
N ILE A 29 3.17 -9.20 -9.41
CA ILE A 29 3.64 -7.85 -9.12
C ILE A 29 2.42 -6.95 -9.01
N VAL A 30 2.30 -6.22 -7.92
CA VAL A 30 1.18 -5.30 -7.73
C VAL A 30 1.55 -3.95 -8.29
N ARG A 31 0.83 -3.53 -9.33
CA ARG A 31 0.98 -2.21 -9.89
C ARG A 31 0.15 -1.22 -9.08
N SER A 32 0.80 -0.17 -8.62
CA SER A 32 0.16 0.83 -7.78
C SER A 32 -0.14 2.10 -8.55
N ASN A 33 -1.37 2.61 -8.44
CA ASN A 33 -1.68 3.97 -8.87
C ASN A 33 -1.12 4.95 -7.84
N SER A 34 -1.24 6.24 -8.08
CA SER A 34 -0.65 7.25 -7.19
C SER A 34 -1.17 7.16 -5.76
N THR A 35 -2.47 6.87 -5.60
CA THR A 35 -3.09 6.72 -4.28
C THR A 35 -2.57 5.49 -3.56
N ALA A 36 -2.52 4.37 -4.26
CA ALA A 36 -2.01 3.12 -3.69
C ALA A 36 -0.52 3.24 -3.34
N ALA A 37 0.25 3.94 -4.18
CA ALA A 37 1.67 4.18 -3.89
C ALA A 37 1.85 4.96 -2.59
N PHE A 38 1.02 5.97 -2.36
CA PHE A 38 1.04 6.73 -1.11
C PHE A 38 0.78 5.81 0.08
N ILE A 39 -0.23 4.94 -0.02
CA ILE A 39 -0.58 4.01 1.05
C ILE A 39 0.58 3.05 1.33
N VAL A 40 1.19 2.49 0.30
CA VAL A 40 2.32 1.59 0.44
C VAL A 40 3.50 2.30 1.10
N ASP A 41 3.76 3.55 0.74
CA ASP A 41 4.83 4.34 1.36
C ASP A 41 4.58 4.54 2.86
N GLN A 42 3.33 4.75 3.27
CA GLN A 42 3.00 4.86 4.69
C GLN A 42 3.26 3.55 5.42
N LEU A 43 3.10 2.43 4.74
CA LEU A 43 3.30 1.10 5.32
C LEU A 43 4.75 0.68 5.42
N LYS A 44 5.69 1.46 4.93
CA LYS A 44 7.12 1.18 5.10
C LYS A 44 7.53 1.28 6.57
N GLU A 45 6.75 1.98 7.36
CA GLU A 45 6.90 2.06 8.81
C GLU A 45 5.64 1.56 9.47
N GLU A 46 5.73 1.14 10.72
CA GLU A 46 4.57 0.68 11.47
C GLU A 46 3.52 1.78 11.54
N THR A 47 2.30 1.46 11.16
CA THR A 47 1.21 2.43 11.13
C THR A 47 -0.14 1.73 11.30
N THR A 48 -1.22 2.50 11.24
CA THR A 48 -2.58 1.99 11.33
C THR A 48 -3.39 2.52 10.15
N LYS A 49 -4.52 1.87 9.88
CA LYS A 49 -5.45 2.34 8.85
C LYS A 49 -5.86 3.79 9.11
N GLU A 50 -6.18 4.11 10.35
CA GLU A 50 -6.61 5.46 10.72
C GLU A 50 -5.52 6.49 10.46
N ALA A 51 -4.27 6.17 10.81
CA ALA A 51 -3.15 7.05 10.56
C ALA A 51 -2.93 7.26 9.06
N ILE A 52 -3.09 6.20 8.26
CA ILE A 52 -2.98 6.31 6.81
C ILE A 52 -4.08 7.21 6.25
N VAL A 53 -5.32 7.02 6.70
CA VAL A 53 -6.45 7.84 6.28
C VAL A 53 -6.20 9.30 6.63
N ASP A 54 -5.72 9.58 7.84
CA ASP A 54 -5.41 10.95 8.27
C ASP A 54 -4.35 11.58 7.37
N ALA A 55 -3.28 10.83 7.07
CA ALA A 55 -2.21 11.32 6.21
C ALA A 55 -2.73 11.63 4.80
N MET A 56 -3.59 10.78 4.27
CA MET A 56 -4.17 10.98 2.95
C MET A 56 -5.13 12.17 2.93
N CYS A 57 -5.90 12.36 3.99
CA CYS A 57 -6.80 13.52 4.09
C CYS A 57 -6.02 14.83 4.10
N ALA A 58 -4.81 14.83 4.63
CA ALA A 58 -3.94 16.00 4.61
C ALA A 58 -3.33 16.24 3.23
N GLU A 59 -3.11 15.18 2.46
CA GLU A 59 -2.43 15.26 1.17
C GLU A 59 -3.40 15.45 0.01
N TYR A 60 -4.58 14.85 0.08
CA TYR A 60 -5.56 14.85 -1.01
C TYR A 60 -6.81 15.61 -0.62
N ASP A 61 -7.36 16.34 -1.57
CA ASP A 61 -8.60 17.10 -1.39
C ASP A 61 -9.78 16.22 -1.82
N ALA A 62 -10.16 15.30 -0.93
CA ALA A 62 -11.26 14.37 -1.17
C ALA A 62 -12.01 14.11 0.12
N PRO A 63 -13.30 13.71 0.04
CA PRO A 63 -14.07 13.36 1.23
C PRO A 63 -13.42 12.21 1.99
N ARG A 64 -13.45 12.27 3.32
CA ARG A 64 -12.87 11.24 4.16
C ARG A 64 -13.44 9.85 3.85
N GLU A 65 -14.74 9.79 3.59
CA GLU A 65 -15.39 8.52 3.25
C GLU A 65 -14.79 7.85 2.02
N THR A 66 -14.50 8.66 1.00
CA THR A 66 -13.86 8.17 -0.22
C THR A 66 -12.45 7.67 0.09
N ILE A 67 -11.71 8.42 0.88
CA ILE A 67 -10.34 8.05 1.26
C ILE A 67 -10.34 6.77 2.07
N GLU A 68 -11.26 6.63 3.02
CA GLU A 68 -11.37 5.41 3.81
C GLU A 68 -11.64 4.19 2.94
N ALA A 69 -12.52 4.32 1.94
CA ALA A 69 -12.82 3.24 1.02
C ALA A 69 -11.59 2.87 0.18
N ASP A 70 -10.85 3.86 -0.29
CA ASP A 70 -9.64 3.62 -1.08
C ASP A 70 -8.55 2.94 -0.24
N VAL A 71 -8.37 3.37 1.00
CA VAL A 71 -7.40 2.74 1.91
C VAL A 71 -7.79 1.29 2.18
N GLU A 72 -9.07 1.04 2.48
CA GLU A 72 -9.55 -0.31 2.72
C GLU A 72 -9.30 -1.22 1.53
N LYS A 73 -9.60 -0.73 0.33
CA LYS A 73 -9.39 -1.49 -0.90
C LYS A 73 -7.92 -1.81 -1.10
N ALA A 74 -7.04 -0.84 -0.89
CA ALA A 74 -5.60 -1.05 -1.03
C ALA A 74 -5.08 -2.06 -0.01
N LEU A 75 -5.52 -1.95 1.25
CA LEU A 75 -5.12 -2.89 2.29
C LEU A 75 -5.59 -4.31 1.98
N ASN A 76 -6.81 -4.46 1.47
CA ASN A 76 -7.32 -5.77 1.09
C ASN A 76 -6.52 -6.38 -0.06
N THR A 77 -6.11 -5.57 -1.03
CA THR A 77 -5.25 -6.03 -2.11
C THR A 77 -3.90 -6.52 -1.56
N LEU A 78 -3.30 -5.76 -0.65
CA LEU A 78 -2.04 -6.15 -0.04
C LEU A 78 -2.17 -7.43 0.78
N ARG A 79 -3.28 -7.59 1.50
CA ARG A 79 -3.54 -8.82 2.24
C ARG A 79 -3.66 -10.02 1.30
N SER A 80 -4.32 -9.84 0.16
CA SER A 80 -4.54 -10.92 -0.79
C SER A 80 -3.25 -11.45 -1.40
N VAL A 81 -2.23 -10.61 -1.52
CA VAL A 81 -0.92 -11.04 -2.03
C VAL A 81 0.05 -11.38 -0.90
N GLY A 82 -0.38 -11.28 0.34
CA GLY A 82 0.44 -11.63 1.49
C GLY A 82 1.53 -10.61 1.80
N ALA A 83 1.34 -9.36 1.41
CA ALA A 83 2.35 -8.32 1.59
C ALA A 83 2.22 -7.54 2.89
N LEU A 84 1.13 -7.71 3.60
CA LEU A 84 0.82 -6.91 4.78
C LEU A 84 1.11 -7.70 6.06
N GLU A 85 1.88 -7.08 6.95
CA GLU A 85 2.18 -7.62 8.28
C GLU A 85 1.32 -6.87 9.30
N GLU A 86 0.47 -7.60 9.98
CA GLU A 86 -0.47 -7.00 10.95
C GLU A 86 -0.16 -7.36 12.39
#